data_46ce6b56e5e6a575d6535978faad2275
#
_entry.id   46ce6b56e5e6a575d6535978faad2275
#
_cell.length_a   1.000
_cell.length_b   1.000
_cell.length_c   1.000
_cell.angle_alpha   90.00
_cell.angle_beta   90.00
_cell.angle_gamma   90.00
#
_symmetry.space_group_name_H-M   'P 1'
#
loop_
_entity.id
_entity.type
_entity.pdbx_description
1 polymer ?
#
loop_
_entity_poly.entity_id
_entity_poly.type
_entity_poly.pdbx_seq_one_letter_code
_entity_poly.pdbx_strand_id
1 'polypeptide(L)'
;NIILWGVGGEARWIGNESGWAGETCWSMGDGTSGDMNAWKWFPGESDAKATIGGWFYHEGGKRVDGNGNIVAGNEGCKSANELFKMYLETVGRNATLILNFPPNQAGRLSDDQVANLKTLGEMLRTRLGNDLAKADGVKITATDTRSAGVHRTYDAKNMIDGDSTTYWACNDAQNTAVITVELPSVQTIHYVALQEYIQLGQRIKGFTIETSTDGQNWTKKGGNIQTTTVGYKRIIPLNGSTNNSYDAGTQAKFVKISITDSRACPTLHTLSIY
;
A
#
# COMPACT_ATOMS: atom_id res chain seq x y z
N ASN A 1 9.17 16.92 -16.78
CA ASN A 1 10.02 16.50 -15.66
C ASN A 1 10.34 15.02 -15.84
N ILE A 2 11.58 14.63 -15.66
CA ILE A 2 12.05 13.24 -15.71
C ILE A 2 12.43 12.87 -14.28
N ILE A 3 11.97 11.70 -13.80
CA ILE A 3 12.39 11.14 -12.52
C ILE A 3 13.63 10.27 -12.78
N LEU A 4 14.72 10.56 -12.08
CA LEU A 4 15.97 9.80 -12.18
C LEU A 4 15.99 8.72 -11.09
N TRP A 5 15.90 7.47 -11.53
CA TRP A 5 15.99 6.32 -10.64
C TRP A 5 17.45 5.88 -10.48
N GLY A 6 17.87 5.70 -9.22
CA GLY A 6 19.19 5.16 -8.88
C GLY A 6 20.38 6.06 -9.20
N VAL A 7 20.23 7.11 -9.99
CA VAL A 7 21.33 7.98 -10.46
C VAL A 7 21.21 9.40 -9.94
N GLY A 8 20.07 10.03 -10.06
CA GLY A 8 19.87 11.44 -9.67
C GLY A 8 19.48 11.65 -8.20
N GLY A 9 19.25 10.58 -7.45
CA GLY A 9 18.80 10.67 -6.07
C GLY A 9 17.36 11.12 -5.90
N GLU A 10 16.49 10.82 -6.86
CA GLU A 10 15.05 11.12 -6.80
C GLU A 10 14.19 9.91 -6.41
N ALA A 11 14.63 8.70 -6.75
CA ALA A 11 14.06 7.44 -6.29
C ALA A 11 15.18 6.44 -6.03
N ARG A 12 15.04 5.62 -5.00
CA ARG A 12 16.03 4.60 -4.62
C ARG A 12 15.50 3.20 -4.89
N TRP A 13 16.38 2.31 -5.25
CA TRP A 13 16.09 0.89 -5.30
C TRP A 13 16.02 0.32 -3.87
N ILE A 14 15.01 -0.49 -3.57
CA ILE A 14 14.83 -1.09 -2.23
C ILE A 14 15.66 -2.35 -2.00
N GLY A 15 16.54 -2.74 -2.95
CA GLY A 15 17.53 -3.80 -2.77
C GLY A 15 17.07 -5.21 -3.16
N ASN A 16 15.93 -5.37 -3.84
CA ASN A 16 15.48 -6.66 -4.35
C ASN A 16 14.62 -6.53 -5.61
N GLU A 17 14.59 -7.60 -6.40
CA GLU A 17 13.82 -7.75 -7.64
C GLU A 17 12.60 -8.68 -7.45
N SER A 18 12.10 -8.80 -6.23
CA SER A 18 11.03 -9.73 -5.90
C SER A 18 9.65 -9.09 -5.81
N GLY A 19 9.56 -7.77 -5.98
CA GLY A 19 8.31 -7.05 -5.81
C GLY A 19 7.89 -7.00 -4.35
N TRP A 20 8.85 -6.75 -3.45
CA TRP A 20 8.60 -6.74 -2.01
C TRP A 20 9.27 -5.53 -1.35
N ALA A 21 8.50 -4.73 -0.65
CA ALA A 21 8.97 -3.71 0.27
C ALA A 21 8.81 -4.19 1.72
N GLY A 22 9.73 -3.80 2.58
CA GLY A 22 9.62 -4.04 4.02
C GLY A 22 8.35 -3.42 4.60
N GLU A 23 7.83 -4.00 5.68
CA GLU A 23 6.67 -3.45 6.38
C GLU A 23 6.95 -2.08 7.00
N THR A 24 8.21 -1.81 7.32
CA THR A 24 8.72 -0.48 7.63
C THR A 24 9.42 0.08 6.39
N CYS A 25 8.80 1.05 5.73
CA CYS A 25 9.33 1.67 4.51
C CYS A 25 9.23 3.19 4.60
N TRP A 26 10.39 3.84 4.73
CA TRP A 26 10.49 5.30 4.77
C TRP A 26 10.78 5.85 3.37
N SER A 27 10.12 6.94 3.01
CA SER A 27 10.35 7.66 1.75
C SER A 27 11.46 8.71 1.87
N MET A 28 12.41 8.50 2.77
CA MET A 28 13.55 9.40 3.02
C MET A 28 14.81 8.58 3.26
N GLY A 29 15.99 9.18 2.98
CA GLY A 29 17.27 8.48 3.07
C GLY A 29 17.56 7.61 1.86
N ASP A 30 18.71 6.93 1.86
CA ASP A 30 19.26 6.16 0.74
C ASP A 30 19.39 4.66 1.01
N GLY A 31 19.12 4.20 2.21
CA GLY A 31 19.11 2.78 2.55
C GLY A 31 17.88 2.04 2.00
N THR A 32 17.93 0.72 1.93
CA THR A 32 16.85 -0.12 1.37
C THR A 32 15.51 0.04 2.07
N SER A 33 15.51 0.29 3.38
CA SER A 33 14.30 0.57 4.18
C SER A 33 13.99 2.07 4.30
N GLY A 34 14.89 2.95 3.79
CA GLY A 34 14.91 4.35 4.10
C GLY A 34 15.36 4.62 5.54
N ASP A 35 15.35 5.90 5.93
CA ASP A 35 15.76 6.35 7.25
C ASP A 35 14.75 7.38 7.79
N MET A 36 14.15 7.08 8.95
CA MET A 36 13.20 7.99 9.59
C MET A 36 13.80 9.32 10.04
N ASN A 37 15.11 9.40 10.22
CA ASN A 37 15.81 10.61 10.64
C ASN A 37 16.34 11.43 9.46
N ALA A 38 16.31 10.88 8.24
CA ALA A 38 16.76 11.59 7.05
C ALA A 38 15.79 12.71 6.67
N TRP A 39 16.32 13.73 6.00
CA TRP A 39 15.58 14.89 5.49
C TRP A 39 15.39 14.86 3.97
N LYS A 40 16.24 14.11 3.27
CA LYS A 40 16.16 13.99 1.82
C LYS A 40 14.98 13.10 1.46
N TRP A 41 14.05 13.62 0.65
CA TRP A 41 13.00 12.85 0.03
C TRP A 41 13.60 11.90 -1.01
N PHE A 42 13.38 10.60 -0.82
CA PHE A 42 13.97 9.54 -1.64
C PHE A 42 13.11 8.28 -1.56
N PRO A 43 11.93 8.29 -2.23
CA PRO A 43 10.98 7.18 -2.14
C PRO A 43 11.57 5.89 -2.69
N GLY A 44 11.13 4.77 -2.11
CA GLY A 44 11.55 3.44 -2.52
C GLY A 44 10.84 2.98 -3.78
N GLU A 45 11.58 2.26 -4.62
CA GLU A 45 11.08 1.59 -5.81
C GLU A 45 11.56 0.13 -5.79
N SER A 46 10.65 -0.80 -6.11
CA SER A 46 10.94 -2.21 -6.30
C SER A 46 10.64 -2.57 -7.75
N ASP A 47 11.63 -3.09 -8.43
CA ASP A 47 11.44 -3.72 -9.72
C ASP A 47 11.18 -5.22 -9.54
N ALA A 48 10.36 -5.78 -10.42
CA ALA A 48 10.00 -7.19 -10.36
C ALA A 48 9.56 -7.70 -11.74
N LYS A 49 9.73 -8.99 -11.93
CA LYS A 49 9.28 -9.66 -13.14
C LYS A 49 7.94 -10.36 -12.92
N ALA A 50 7.03 -10.20 -13.87
CA ALA A 50 5.77 -10.93 -13.90
C ALA A 50 5.94 -12.39 -14.33
N THR A 51 7.07 -12.74 -14.91
CA THR A 51 7.42 -14.11 -15.31
C THR A 51 7.97 -14.92 -14.13
N ILE A 52 7.79 -16.23 -14.19
CA ILE A 52 8.39 -17.17 -13.24
C ILE A 52 9.90 -17.32 -13.55
N GLY A 53 10.29 -17.19 -14.81
CA GLY A 53 11.66 -17.34 -15.33
C GLY A 53 12.53 -16.08 -15.23
N GLY A 54 13.13 -15.70 -16.36
CA GLY A 54 14.05 -14.56 -16.48
C GLY A 54 13.36 -13.21 -16.67
N TRP A 55 14.17 -12.16 -16.82
CA TRP A 55 13.72 -10.81 -17.13
C TRP A 55 13.29 -10.63 -18.59
N PHE A 56 13.81 -11.48 -19.48
CA PHE A 56 13.52 -11.47 -20.92
C PHE A 56 12.63 -12.66 -21.28
N TYR A 57 11.87 -12.50 -22.34
CA TYR A 57 11.07 -13.58 -22.92
C TYR A 57 11.99 -14.60 -23.63
N HIS A 58 11.75 -15.88 -23.38
CA HIS A 58 12.44 -16.98 -24.03
C HIS A 58 11.43 -17.93 -24.66
N GLU A 59 11.42 -18.00 -25.99
CA GLU A 59 10.47 -18.82 -26.71
C GLU A 59 10.74 -20.32 -26.45
N GLY A 60 9.68 -21.08 -26.23
CA GLY A 60 9.79 -22.51 -25.91
C GLY A 60 10.32 -22.85 -24.53
N GLY A 61 10.33 -21.89 -23.59
CA GLY A 61 10.74 -22.14 -22.21
C GLY A 61 12.21 -22.48 -22.03
N LYS A 62 13.09 -22.02 -22.93
CA LYS A 62 14.54 -22.21 -22.86
C LYS A 62 15.25 -20.92 -22.52
N ARG A 63 16.25 -20.98 -21.67
CA ARG A 63 17.12 -19.85 -21.33
C ARG A 63 18.59 -20.25 -21.38
N VAL A 64 19.47 -19.29 -21.54
CA VAL A 64 20.92 -19.48 -21.38
C VAL A 64 21.26 -19.22 -19.92
N ASP A 65 21.90 -20.16 -19.25
CA ASP A 65 22.40 -19.99 -17.87
C ASP A 65 23.67 -19.12 -17.83
N GLY A 66 24.17 -18.84 -16.64
CA GLY A 66 25.40 -18.05 -16.43
C GLY A 66 26.68 -18.69 -17.02
N ASN A 67 26.64 -19.96 -17.43
CA ASN A 67 27.73 -20.68 -18.06
C ASN A 67 27.60 -20.81 -19.58
N GLY A 68 26.55 -20.20 -20.17
CA GLY A 68 26.28 -20.25 -21.60
C GLY A 68 25.51 -21.50 -22.07
N ASN A 69 25.01 -22.35 -21.16
CA ASN A 69 24.26 -23.54 -21.54
C ASN A 69 22.78 -23.21 -21.74
N ILE A 70 22.15 -23.87 -22.72
CA ILE A 70 20.72 -23.84 -22.92
C ILE A 70 20.08 -24.78 -21.89
N VAL A 71 19.32 -24.22 -20.96
CA VAL A 71 18.61 -24.95 -19.91
C VAL A 71 17.10 -24.74 -20.04
N ALA A 72 16.31 -25.66 -19.49
CA ALA A 72 14.89 -25.47 -19.40
C ALA A 72 14.59 -24.23 -18.53
N GLY A 73 13.78 -23.33 -19.07
CA GLY A 73 13.24 -22.17 -18.35
C GLY A 73 11.77 -22.38 -18.08
N ASN A 74 11.25 -21.83 -17.00
CA ASN A 74 9.81 -21.69 -16.83
C ASN A 74 9.44 -20.26 -17.25
N GLU A 75 8.87 -20.12 -18.41
CA GLU A 75 8.51 -18.82 -19.01
C GLU A 75 7.08 -18.41 -18.70
N GLY A 76 6.37 -19.20 -17.91
CA GLY A 76 5.00 -18.88 -17.50
C GLY A 76 4.92 -17.55 -16.74
N CYS A 77 3.81 -16.90 -16.85
CA CYS A 77 3.48 -15.72 -16.06
C CYS A 77 3.13 -16.13 -14.62
N LYS A 78 3.52 -15.35 -13.64
CA LYS A 78 2.98 -15.44 -12.29
C LYS A 78 1.46 -15.28 -12.34
N SER A 79 0.76 -16.01 -11.49
CA SER A 79 -0.69 -15.91 -11.37
C SER A 79 -1.11 -14.49 -10.96
N ALA A 80 -2.32 -14.09 -11.31
CA ALA A 80 -2.88 -12.80 -10.91
C ALA A 80 -2.89 -12.62 -9.37
N ASN A 81 -3.05 -13.71 -8.60
CA ASN A 81 -2.95 -13.66 -7.13
C ASN A 81 -1.54 -13.31 -6.66
N GLU A 82 -0.49 -13.88 -7.26
CA GLU A 82 0.89 -13.54 -6.93
C GLU A 82 1.20 -12.08 -7.31
N LEU A 83 0.72 -11.62 -8.47
CA LEU A 83 0.89 -10.22 -8.89
C LEU A 83 0.14 -9.26 -7.98
N PHE A 84 -1.07 -9.61 -7.54
CA PHE A 84 -1.83 -8.82 -6.56
C PHE A 84 -1.14 -8.78 -5.20
N LYS A 85 -0.57 -9.91 -4.76
CA LYS A 85 0.27 -9.95 -3.56
C LYS A 85 1.45 -8.99 -3.68
N MET A 86 2.17 -9.01 -4.81
CA MET A 86 3.28 -8.08 -5.07
C MET A 86 2.82 -6.62 -4.97
N TYR A 87 1.64 -6.29 -5.52
CA TYR A 87 1.04 -4.96 -5.40
C TYR A 87 0.81 -4.56 -3.92
N LEU A 88 0.25 -5.45 -3.11
CA LEU A 88 0.03 -5.19 -1.68
C LEU A 88 1.35 -5.05 -0.91
N GLU A 89 2.38 -5.80 -1.31
CA GLU A 89 3.68 -5.84 -0.64
C GLU A 89 4.68 -4.78 -1.15
N THR A 90 4.30 -4.00 -2.15
CA THR A 90 5.06 -2.84 -2.66
C THR A 90 4.26 -1.55 -2.55
N VAL A 91 3.27 -1.36 -3.41
CA VAL A 91 2.41 -0.15 -3.40
C VAL A 91 1.66 -0.04 -2.07
N GLY A 92 1.17 -1.16 -1.54
CA GLY A 92 0.56 -1.22 -0.21
C GLY A 92 1.54 -1.06 0.96
N ARG A 93 2.84 -0.91 0.70
CA ARG A 93 3.90 -0.68 1.69
C ARG A 93 4.76 0.55 1.36
N ASN A 94 4.13 1.58 0.80
CA ASN A 94 4.76 2.87 0.53
C ASN A 94 5.93 2.81 -0.46
N ALA A 95 5.90 1.91 -1.44
CA ALA A 95 6.90 1.82 -2.50
C ALA A 95 6.26 1.86 -3.89
N THR A 96 7.04 2.26 -4.89
CA THR A 96 6.65 2.14 -6.29
C THR A 96 6.95 0.72 -6.77
N LEU A 97 6.06 0.13 -7.57
CA LEU A 97 6.29 -1.14 -8.25
C LEU A 97 6.54 -0.90 -9.74
N ILE A 98 7.71 -1.30 -10.22
CA ILE A 98 7.99 -1.47 -11.65
C ILE A 98 7.85 -2.96 -11.97
N LEU A 99 6.82 -3.32 -12.72
CA LEU A 99 6.51 -4.71 -13.03
C LEU A 99 6.79 -5.00 -14.50
N ASN A 100 7.81 -5.83 -14.74
CA ASN A 100 8.25 -6.21 -16.06
C ASN A 100 7.40 -7.33 -16.67
N PHE A 101 6.83 -7.07 -17.84
CA PHE A 101 6.20 -8.04 -18.72
C PHE A 101 7.02 -8.12 -20.01
N PRO A 102 7.90 -9.11 -20.17
CA PRO A 102 8.77 -9.16 -21.33
C PRO A 102 8.01 -9.54 -22.60
N PRO A 103 8.11 -8.75 -23.69
CA PRO A 103 7.52 -9.10 -24.97
C PRO A 103 8.29 -10.21 -25.67
N ASN A 104 7.63 -10.99 -26.52
CA ASN A 104 8.26 -11.95 -27.42
C ASN A 104 8.99 -11.25 -28.58
N GLN A 105 9.64 -12.01 -29.46
CA GLN A 105 10.39 -11.47 -30.59
C GLN A 105 9.52 -10.66 -31.59
N ALA A 106 8.21 -10.89 -31.63
CA ALA A 106 7.26 -10.10 -32.41
C ALA A 106 6.80 -8.81 -31.68
N GLY A 107 7.36 -8.48 -30.52
CA GLY A 107 7.01 -7.32 -29.71
C GLY A 107 5.66 -7.42 -29.01
N ARG A 108 5.13 -8.62 -28.80
CA ARG A 108 3.83 -8.87 -28.15
C ARG A 108 3.99 -9.65 -26.86
N LEU A 109 3.13 -9.37 -25.88
CA LEU A 109 3.00 -10.20 -24.68
C LEU A 109 2.38 -11.56 -25.04
N SER A 110 2.78 -12.61 -24.34
CA SER A 110 2.16 -13.93 -24.46
C SER A 110 0.73 -13.94 -23.92
N ASP A 111 -0.07 -14.90 -24.35
CA ASP A 111 -1.50 -14.96 -24.01
C ASP A 111 -1.71 -15.13 -22.49
N ASP A 112 -0.86 -15.88 -21.79
CA ASP A 112 -0.90 -16.06 -20.35
C ASP A 112 -0.54 -14.76 -19.61
N GLN A 113 0.44 -13.99 -20.10
CA GLN A 113 0.76 -12.66 -19.55
C GLN A 113 -0.43 -11.71 -19.71
N VAL A 114 -1.06 -11.68 -20.89
CA VAL A 114 -2.24 -10.85 -21.14
C VAL A 114 -3.41 -11.25 -20.24
N ALA A 115 -3.67 -12.56 -20.09
CA ALA A 115 -4.73 -13.07 -19.24
C ALA A 115 -4.52 -12.68 -17.77
N ASN A 116 -3.32 -12.92 -17.23
CA ASN A 116 -3.01 -12.60 -15.84
C ASN A 116 -3.00 -11.09 -15.56
N LEU A 117 -2.53 -10.26 -16.52
CA LEU A 117 -2.58 -8.81 -16.37
C LEU A 117 -4.01 -8.27 -16.37
N LYS A 118 -4.90 -8.79 -17.23
CA LYS A 118 -6.34 -8.46 -17.21
C LYS A 118 -6.98 -8.83 -15.89
N THR A 119 -6.74 -10.05 -15.42
CA THR A 119 -7.26 -10.53 -14.13
C THR A 119 -6.72 -9.71 -12.96
N LEU A 120 -5.44 -9.34 -12.95
CA LEU A 120 -4.88 -8.41 -11.95
C LEU A 120 -5.64 -7.07 -11.97
N GLY A 121 -5.88 -6.51 -13.17
CA GLY A 121 -6.63 -5.26 -13.30
C GLY A 121 -8.06 -5.36 -12.76
N GLU A 122 -8.72 -6.51 -12.96
CA GLU A 122 -10.05 -6.80 -12.40
C GLU A 122 -9.99 -6.92 -10.87
N MET A 123 -9.01 -7.64 -10.33
CA MET A 123 -8.80 -7.77 -8.89
C MET A 123 -8.58 -6.41 -8.21
N LEU A 124 -7.75 -5.54 -8.81
CA LEU A 124 -7.52 -4.19 -8.31
C LEU A 124 -8.82 -3.37 -8.28
N ARG A 125 -9.63 -3.43 -9.35
CA ARG A 125 -10.89 -2.71 -9.43
C ARG A 125 -11.97 -3.26 -8.47
N THR A 126 -12.06 -4.58 -8.33
CA THR A 126 -13.10 -5.22 -7.50
C THR A 126 -12.76 -5.20 -6.02
N ARG A 127 -11.47 -5.36 -5.68
CA ARG A 127 -11.04 -5.45 -4.27
C ARG A 127 -10.69 -4.11 -3.64
N LEU A 128 -10.26 -3.12 -4.46
CA LEU A 128 -9.82 -1.82 -3.99
C LEU A 128 -10.54 -0.65 -4.71
N GLY A 129 -11.61 -0.92 -5.45
CA GLY A 129 -12.33 0.09 -6.21
C GLY A 129 -13.56 0.66 -5.52
N ASN A 130 -14.18 -0.11 -4.62
CA ASN A 130 -15.36 0.32 -3.87
C ASN A 130 -14.96 0.71 -2.44
N ASP A 131 -14.78 2.00 -2.20
CA ASP A 131 -14.37 2.53 -0.90
C ASP A 131 -15.59 2.76 0.00
N LEU A 132 -15.82 1.85 0.93
CA LEU A 132 -16.94 1.90 1.89
C LEU A 132 -16.86 3.12 2.82
N ALA A 133 -15.67 3.70 3.02
CA ALA A 133 -15.52 4.92 3.83
C ALA A 133 -16.13 6.16 3.15
N LYS A 134 -16.43 6.09 1.84
CA LYS A 134 -17.08 7.16 1.07
C LYS A 134 -18.60 6.96 0.90
N ALA A 135 -19.16 5.92 1.50
CA ALA A 135 -20.60 5.69 1.42
C ALA A 135 -21.39 6.75 2.20
N ASP A 136 -22.58 7.06 1.71
CA ASP A 136 -23.49 7.98 2.41
C ASP A 136 -23.80 7.49 3.83
N GLY A 137 -23.79 8.42 4.79
CA GLY A 137 -24.06 8.11 6.20
C GLY A 137 -22.88 7.59 7.00
N VAL A 138 -21.68 7.49 6.41
CA VAL A 138 -20.45 7.21 7.15
C VAL A 138 -20.15 8.33 8.12
N LYS A 139 -19.77 7.97 9.36
CA LYS A 139 -19.27 8.90 10.37
C LYS A 139 -17.81 8.62 10.64
N ILE A 140 -17.02 9.67 10.78
CA ILE A 140 -15.61 9.57 11.14
C ILE A 140 -15.30 10.57 12.24
N THR A 141 -14.56 10.14 13.24
CA THR A 141 -14.11 10.97 14.37
C THR A 141 -12.63 10.72 14.64
N ALA A 142 -11.98 11.70 15.24
CA ALA A 142 -10.62 11.59 15.74
C ALA A 142 -10.55 12.15 17.17
N THR A 143 -9.73 11.58 18.03
CA THR A 143 -9.59 12.01 19.43
C THR A 143 -8.89 13.37 19.58
N ASP A 144 -8.11 13.74 18.57
CA ASP A 144 -7.46 15.04 18.50
C ASP A 144 -7.52 15.58 17.07
N THR A 145 -7.80 16.87 16.96
CA THR A 145 -7.92 17.57 15.68
C THR A 145 -7.39 18.98 15.84
N ARG A 146 -6.49 19.38 14.97
CA ARG A 146 -5.93 20.74 14.92
C ARG A 146 -7.04 21.75 14.72
N SER A 147 -6.96 22.88 15.43
CA SER A 147 -7.87 24.00 15.24
C SER A 147 -7.82 24.51 13.80
N ALA A 148 -8.96 24.94 13.30
CA ALA A 148 -9.07 25.51 11.96
C ALA A 148 -8.15 26.73 11.81
N GLY A 149 -7.49 26.82 10.67
CA GLY A 149 -6.79 28.02 10.22
C GLY A 149 -7.73 28.97 9.47
N VAL A 150 -7.21 30.11 9.03
CA VAL A 150 -7.98 31.14 8.31
C VAL A 150 -8.58 30.60 7.00
N HIS A 151 -7.89 29.67 6.34
CA HIS A 151 -8.27 29.17 5.00
C HIS A 151 -8.38 27.65 4.92
N ARG A 152 -8.29 26.92 6.04
CA ARG A 152 -8.25 25.45 6.04
C ARG A 152 -8.78 24.88 7.35
N THR A 153 -9.55 23.81 7.23
CA THR A 153 -9.90 22.93 8.34
C THR A 153 -9.04 21.67 8.32
N TYR A 154 -8.95 20.99 9.46
CA TYR A 154 -8.18 19.76 9.60
C TYR A 154 -9.04 18.63 10.14
N ASP A 155 -10.33 18.68 9.82
CA ASP A 155 -11.36 17.78 10.34
C ASP A 155 -11.11 16.31 9.93
N ALA A 156 -11.58 15.39 10.74
CA ALA A 156 -11.52 13.96 10.42
C ALA A 156 -12.18 13.61 9.07
N LYS A 157 -13.22 14.37 8.67
CA LYS A 157 -13.90 14.18 7.40
C LYS A 157 -13.01 14.38 6.17
N ASN A 158 -11.95 15.18 6.29
CA ASN A 158 -11.00 15.38 5.21
C ASN A 158 -10.29 14.07 4.78
N MET A 159 -10.30 13.03 5.62
CA MET A 159 -9.74 11.73 5.27
C MET A 159 -10.64 10.91 4.34
N ILE A 160 -11.90 11.28 4.16
CA ILE A 160 -12.89 10.52 3.37
C ILE A 160 -13.62 11.37 2.33
N ASP A 161 -13.25 12.65 2.16
CA ASP A 161 -13.91 13.60 1.22
C ASP A 161 -13.49 13.37 -0.25
N GLY A 162 -12.42 12.64 -0.49
CA GLY A 162 -11.89 12.36 -1.82
C GLY A 162 -11.04 13.49 -2.41
N ASP A 163 -10.77 14.55 -1.66
CA ASP A 163 -9.90 15.65 -2.07
C ASP A 163 -8.48 15.45 -1.54
N SER A 164 -7.52 15.22 -2.42
CA SER A 164 -6.12 15.02 -2.07
C SER A 164 -5.40 16.27 -1.56
N THR A 165 -6.07 17.43 -1.59
CA THR A 165 -5.51 18.71 -1.11
C THR A 165 -5.93 19.01 0.34
N THR A 166 -6.95 18.35 0.84
CA THR A 166 -7.40 18.41 2.23
C THR A 166 -6.75 17.29 3.06
N TYR A 167 -6.69 17.44 4.35
CA TYR A 167 -6.17 16.41 5.25
C TYR A 167 -6.62 16.66 6.70
N TRP A 168 -6.70 15.61 7.47
CA TRP A 168 -6.78 15.66 8.91
C TRP A 168 -5.38 15.80 9.54
N ALA A 169 -5.29 16.52 10.63
CA ALA A 169 -4.08 16.65 11.44
C ALA A 169 -4.40 16.71 12.92
N CYS A 170 -3.54 16.14 13.75
CA CYS A 170 -3.51 16.44 15.19
C CYS A 170 -3.00 17.86 15.47
N ASN A 171 -3.22 18.35 16.69
CA ASN A 171 -2.53 19.52 17.20
C ASN A 171 -1.00 19.29 17.21
N ASP A 172 -0.24 20.40 17.16
CA ASP A 172 1.21 20.35 17.30
C ASP A 172 1.58 19.71 18.67
N ALA A 173 2.71 19.02 18.71
CA ALA A 173 3.19 18.24 19.84
C ALA A 173 2.39 16.95 20.17
N GLN A 174 1.26 16.66 19.51
CA GLN A 174 0.61 15.37 19.59
C GLN A 174 1.22 14.42 18.56
N ASN A 175 1.60 13.23 18.99
CA ASN A 175 2.17 12.19 18.12
C ASN A 175 1.37 10.89 18.12
N THR A 176 0.21 10.90 18.79
CA THR A 176 -0.74 9.78 18.87
C THR A 176 -2.16 10.27 18.64
N ALA A 177 -3.02 9.42 18.09
CA ALA A 177 -4.45 9.69 17.95
C ALA A 177 -5.22 8.39 17.73
N VAL A 178 -6.51 8.42 18.02
CA VAL A 178 -7.45 7.35 17.66
C VAL A 178 -8.46 7.91 16.67
N ILE A 179 -8.58 7.25 15.53
CA ILE A 179 -9.56 7.55 14.49
C ILE A 179 -10.58 6.43 14.49
N THR A 180 -11.86 6.76 14.48
CA THR A 180 -12.95 5.79 14.42
C THR A 180 -13.87 6.10 13.24
N VAL A 181 -14.11 5.10 12.40
CA VAL A 181 -15.07 5.14 11.30
C VAL A 181 -16.26 4.26 11.68
N GLU A 182 -17.49 4.81 11.57
CA GLU A 182 -18.74 4.07 11.67
C GLU A 182 -19.37 3.99 10.29
N LEU A 183 -19.50 2.79 9.76
CA LEU A 183 -20.23 2.49 8.52
C LEU A 183 -21.74 2.52 8.78
N PRO A 184 -22.57 2.78 7.77
CA PRO A 184 -24.04 2.82 7.95
C PRO A 184 -24.62 1.50 8.46
N SER A 185 -24.03 0.38 8.06
CA SER A 185 -24.42 -0.98 8.48
C SER A 185 -23.21 -1.88 8.59
N VAL A 186 -23.39 -3.06 9.15
CA VAL A 186 -22.36 -4.12 9.13
C VAL A 186 -22.06 -4.50 7.68
N GLN A 187 -20.78 -4.47 7.32
CA GLN A 187 -20.26 -4.84 6.01
C GLN A 187 -19.19 -5.90 6.14
N THR A 188 -18.95 -6.65 5.07
CA THR A 188 -17.73 -7.46 4.94
C THR A 188 -16.62 -6.56 4.43
N ILE A 189 -15.56 -6.40 5.21
CA ILE A 189 -14.41 -5.59 4.87
C ILE A 189 -13.15 -6.44 4.81
N HIS A 190 -12.29 -6.18 3.85
CA HIS A 190 -11.07 -6.95 3.57
C HIS A 190 -9.80 -6.16 3.84
N TYR A 191 -9.80 -4.86 3.49
CA TYR A 191 -8.61 -4.01 3.57
C TYR A 191 -8.95 -2.66 4.21
N VAL A 192 -7.98 -2.12 4.92
CA VAL A 192 -7.92 -0.71 5.30
C VAL A 192 -6.70 -0.09 4.63
N ALA A 193 -6.89 1.05 3.98
CA ALA A 193 -5.79 1.80 3.39
C ALA A 193 -5.68 3.18 4.04
N LEU A 194 -4.44 3.58 4.34
CA LEU A 194 -4.08 4.88 4.90
C LEU A 194 -3.11 5.59 3.97
N GLN A 195 -3.24 6.91 3.86
CA GLN A 195 -2.31 7.76 3.11
C GLN A 195 -2.01 9.02 3.92
N GLU A 196 -0.75 9.24 4.25
CA GLU A 196 -0.32 10.48 4.87
C GLU A 196 -0.37 11.64 3.87
N TYR A 197 -0.61 12.85 4.36
CA TYR A 197 -0.44 14.05 3.54
C TYR A 197 1.05 14.30 3.29
N ILE A 198 1.57 13.58 2.29
CA ILE A 198 3.00 13.40 2.07
C ILE A 198 3.76 14.71 1.74
N GLN A 199 3.05 15.75 1.32
CA GLN A 199 3.63 17.08 1.10
C GLN A 199 4.19 17.70 2.40
N LEU A 200 3.72 17.24 3.56
CA LEU A 200 4.26 17.60 4.88
C LEU A 200 5.23 16.55 5.44
N GLY A 201 5.62 15.58 4.63
CA GLY A 201 6.53 14.49 4.98
C GLY A 201 5.83 13.28 5.59
N GLN A 202 6.53 12.17 5.59
CA GLN A 202 6.11 10.92 6.23
C GLN A 202 6.38 11.00 7.74
N ARG A 203 5.40 10.65 8.57
CA ARG A 203 5.45 10.88 10.03
C ARG A 203 5.12 9.67 10.86
N ILE A 204 4.11 8.87 10.47
CA ILE A 204 3.59 7.76 11.27
C ILE A 204 4.65 6.65 11.35
N LYS A 205 4.92 6.20 12.59
CA LYS A 205 5.89 5.15 12.94
C LYS A 205 5.23 3.88 13.42
N GLY A 206 4.01 3.98 13.94
CA GLY A 206 3.26 2.84 14.45
C GLY A 206 1.78 3.13 14.55
N PHE A 207 0.97 2.10 14.28
CA PHE A 207 -0.49 2.16 14.44
C PHE A 207 -1.06 0.77 14.71
N THR A 208 -2.32 0.68 15.10
CA THR A 208 -3.07 -0.58 15.16
C THR A 208 -4.42 -0.41 14.48
N ILE A 209 -5.00 -1.51 14.03
CA ILE A 209 -6.35 -1.55 13.46
C ILE A 209 -7.18 -2.53 14.29
N GLU A 210 -8.37 -2.10 14.68
CA GLU A 210 -9.38 -2.92 15.35
C GLU A 210 -10.72 -2.76 14.64
N THR A 211 -11.54 -3.81 14.67
CA THR A 211 -12.89 -3.80 14.09
C THR A 211 -13.89 -4.22 15.13
N SER A 212 -15.13 -3.74 14.96
CA SER A 212 -16.27 -4.10 15.81
C SER A 212 -17.56 -4.09 15.00
N THR A 213 -18.53 -4.91 15.39
CA THR A 213 -19.90 -4.88 14.87
C THR A 213 -20.84 -4.01 15.71
N ASP A 214 -20.50 -3.77 16.97
CA ASP A 214 -21.36 -3.10 17.97
C ASP A 214 -20.75 -1.81 18.56
N GLY A 215 -19.48 -1.51 18.24
CA GLY A 215 -18.74 -0.37 18.78
C GLY A 215 -18.24 -0.53 20.22
N GLN A 216 -18.47 -1.68 20.84
CA GLN A 216 -18.08 -1.99 22.22
C GLN A 216 -17.03 -3.10 22.28
N ASN A 217 -17.26 -4.19 21.55
CA ASN A 217 -16.36 -5.34 21.49
C ASN A 217 -15.42 -5.19 20.29
N TRP A 218 -14.12 -4.99 20.55
CA TRP A 218 -13.11 -4.72 19.54
C TRP A 218 -12.19 -5.90 19.32
N THR A 219 -11.91 -6.20 18.07
CA THR A 219 -10.98 -7.26 17.65
C THR A 219 -9.84 -6.65 16.86
N LYS A 220 -8.59 -6.87 17.32
CA LYS A 220 -7.38 -6.45 16.60
C LYS A 220 -7.27 -7.16 15.26
N LYS A 221 -6.87 -6.43 14.24
CA LYS A 221 -6.74 -6.86 12.84
C LYS A 221 -5.32 -6.67 12.30
N GLY A 222 -5.08 -7.23 11.11
CA GLY A 222 -3.78 -7.23 10.46
C GLY A 222 -3.00 -8.55 10.65
N GLY A 223 -3.46 -9.45 11.52
CA GLY A 223 -2.81 -10.75 11.75
C GLY A 223 -1.33 -10.59 12.15
N ASN A 224 -0.43 -11.17 11.37
CA ASN A 224 1.02 -11.11 11.54
C ASN A 224 1.69 -9.90 10.88
N ILE A 225 0.92 -9.01 10.24
CA ILE A 225 1.45 -7.83 9.56
C ILE A 225 1.86 -6.78 10.60
N GLN A 226 3.07 -6.26 10.48
CA GLN A 226 3.54 -5.16 11.31
C GLN A 226 2.96 -3.84 10.80
N THR A 227 2.23 -3.14 11.67
CA THR A 227 1.62 -1.85 11.36
C THR A 227 2.53 -0.71 11.83
N THR A 228 3.62 -0.49 11.09
CA THR A 228 4.66 0.51 11.36
C THR A 228 4.42 1.79 10.56
N THR A 229 5.09 1.96 9.41
CA THR A 229 4.99 3.17 8.59
C THR A 229 3.73 3.18 7.72
N VAL A 230 3.24 4.37 7.42
CA VAL A 230 2.16 4.62 6.45
C VAL A 230 2.72 5.22 5.15
N GLY A 231 3.18 6.45 5.16
CA GLY A 231 3.72 7.13 3.99
C GLY A 231 2.68 7.47 2.94
N TYR A 232 3.08 7.42 1.66
CA TYR A 232 2.19 7.72 0.55
C TYR A 232 0.98 6.78 0.50
N LYS A 233 1.18 5.48 0.76
CA LYS A 233 0.08 4.51 0.84
C LYS A 233 0.47 3.29 1.67
N ARG A 234 -0.38 2.93 2.61
CA ARG A 234 -0.32 1.68 3.36
C ARG A 234 -1.63 0.94 3.25
N ILE A 235 -1.60 -0.30 2.73
CA ILE A 235 -2.79 -1.17 2.62
C ILE A 235 -2.58 -2.34 3.58
N ILE A 236 -3.53 -2.55 4.48
CA ILE A 236 -3.50 -3.62 5.47
C ILE A 236 -4.64 -4.60 5.18
N PRO A 237 -4.34 -5.84 4.76
CA PRO A 237 -5.29 -6.95 4.79
C PRO A 237 -5.71 -7.25 6.23
N LEU A 238 -7.00 -7.19 6.54
CA LEU A 238 -7.48 -7.23 7.93
C LEU A 238 -7.26 -8.58 8.62
N ASN A 239 -7.27 -9.67 7.88
CA ASN A 239 -7.00 -11.01 8.43
C ASN A 239 -5.55 -11.49 8.17
N GLY A 240 -4.66 -10.56 7.78
CA GLY A 240 -3.28 -10.87 7.47
C GLY A 240 -3.11 -11.71 6.21
N SER A 241 -1.92 -12.28 6.05
CA SER A 241 -1.60 -13.19 4.96
C SER A 241 -1.72 -14.63 5.43
N THR A 242 -2.62 -15.40 4.86
CA THR A 242 -2.70 -16.85 5.05
C THR A 242 -2.54 -17.56 3.70
N ASN A 243 -1.54 -18.43 3.58
CA ASN A 243 -1.32 -19.26 2.38
C ASN A 243 -1.37 -18.50 1.04
N ASN A 244 -0.79 -17.31 0.98
CA ASN A 244 -0.82 -16.41 -0.18
C ASN A 244 -2.21 -15.86 -0.55
N SER A 245 -3.22 -16.02 0.30
CA SER A 245 -4.54 -15.40 0.14
C SER A 245 -4.72 -14.23 1.10
N TYR A 246 -5.16 -13.11 0.57
CA TYR A 246 -5.53 -11.91 1.32
C TYR A 246 -7.04 -11.66 1.29
N ASP A 247 -7.83 -12.70 0.95
CA ASP A 247 -9.24 -12.55 0.58
C ASP A 247 -10.22 -12.74 1.73
N ALA A 248 -9.75 -13.17 2.90
CA ALA A 248 -10.65 -13.39 4.03
C ALA A 248 -11.16 -12.04 4.57
N GLY A 249 -12.45 -11.77 4.35
CA GLY A 249 -13.14 -10.60 4.89
C GLY A 249 -13.46 -10.74 6.38
N THR A 250 -13.82 -9.63 7.01
CA THR A 250 -14.32 -9.58 8.38
C THR A 250 -15.61 -8.77 8.43
N GLN A 251 -16.58 -9.22 9.23
CA GLN A 251 -17.81 -8.46 9.46
C GLN A 251 -17.53 -7.32 10.42
N ALA A 252 -17.82 -6.08 10.01
CA ALA A 252 -17.64 -4.92 10.85
C ALA A 252 -18.59 -3.78 10.46
N LYS A 253 -19.00 -3.01 11.46
CA LYS A 253 -19.63 -1.70 11.31
C LYS A 253 -18.67 -0.59 11.70
N PHE A 254 -17.74 -0.89 12.59
CA PHE A 254 -16.78 0.08 13.11
C PHE A 254 -15.35 -0.35 12.81
N VAL A 255 -14.54 0.61 12.38
CA VAL A 255 -13.09 0.46 12.18
C VAL A 255 -12.40 1.51 13.03
N LYS A 256 -11.46 1.08 13.88
CA LYS A 256 -10.66 1.95 14.73
C LYS A 256 -9.20 1.84 14.34
N ILE A 257 -8.58 2.98 14.05
CA ILE A 257 -7.16 3.11 13.79
C ILE A 257 -6.55 3.89 14.96
N SER A 258 -5.65 3.26 15.70
CA SER A 258 -4.91 3.92 16.77
C SER A 258 -3.48 4.17 16.31
N ILE A 259 -3.14 5.43 16.02
CA ILE A 259 -1.76 5.86 15.77
C ILE A 259 -1.05 5.88 17.12
N THR A 260 -0.04 5.02 17.27
CA THR A 260 0.65 4.78 18.56
C THR A 260 1.97 5.53 18.67
N ASP A 261 2.57 5.93 17.54
CA ASP A 261 3.80 6.72 17.49
C ASP A 261 3.94 7.42 16.14
N SER A 262 4.47 8.64 16.15
CA SER A 262 4.84 9.40 14.96
C SER A 262 5.97 10.38 15.24
N ARG A 263 6.68 10.81 14.17
CA ARG A 263 7.83 11.77 14.26
C ARG A 263 7.39 13.19 14.61
N ALA A 264 6.18 13.53 14.23
CA ALA A 264 5.54 14.83 14.44
C ALA A 264 4.02 14.59 14.47
N CYS A 265 3.21 15.63 14.65
CA CYS A 265 1.76 15.49 14.60
C CYS A 265 1.34 14.73 13.32
N PRO A 266 0.64 13.58 13.45
CA PRO A 266 0.24 12.80 12.29
C PRO A 266 -0.72 13.58 11.40
N THR A 267 -0.63 13.33 10.09
CA THR A 267 -1.51 13.89 9.08
C THR A 267 -1.95 12.80 8.12
N LEU A 268 -3.23 12.71 7.85
CA LEU A 268 -3.78 11.78 6.87
C LEU A 268 -4.71 12.54 5.91
N HIS A 269 -4.51 12.35 4.60
CA HIS A 269 -5.44 12.88 3.60
C HIS A 269 -6.44 11.83 3.11
N THR A 270 -6.12 10.54 3.29
CA THR A 270 -7.05 9.47 2.89
C THR A 270 -7.05 8.31 3.91
N LEU A 271 -8.25 7.89 4.25
CA LEU A 271 -8.57 6.64 4.89
C LEU A 271 -9.61 5.94 4.03
N SER A 272 -9.32 4.72 3.57
CA SER A 272 -10.23 3.92 2.76
C SER A 272 -10.48 2.56 3.40
N ILE A 273 -11.68 2.03 3.19
CA ILE A 273 -12.15 0.72 3.67
C ILE A 273 -12.70 -0.05 2.47
N TYR A 274 -12.17 -1.26 2.23
CA TYR A 274 -12.55 -2.10 1.11
C TYR A 274 -13.04 -3.48 1.53
#